data_6a9f9b5e70f04d0b22ad6eba176aadf6
#
_entry.id   6a9f9b5e70f04d0b22ad6eba176aadf6
#
_cell.length_a   1.000
_cell.length_b   1.000
_cell.length_c   1.000
_cell.angle_alpha   90.00
_cell.angle_beta   90.00
_cell.angle_gamma   90.00
#
_symmetry.space_group_name_H-M   'P 1'
#
loop_
_entity.id
_entity.type
_entity.pdbx_description
1 polymer ?
#
loop_
_entity_poly.entity_id
_entity_poly.type
_entity_poly.pdbx_seq_one_letter_code
_entity_poly.pdbx_strand_id
1 'polypeptide(L)'
;MDIHKKNIISTINICFIGHLAVDSIVRFKQKRKPSLGGSVTFGSLSLKKYVNSVKIGIISNLGTLNFDKSLLRRFDNKGIDLRGVKHLKVANTKFLLDYSNHSRTLTLKSRSPNLIFDDIPDFYLSNPPQIIVLAPLCNEISFEYVSKILEAFPKAYFGIDLQGFIRDIDESGKVSYFREESAIANITKIIKLIDDRLILKGSEIEMKMLSNQEDPNKIMEWFSIFDNEAIYIMTLGEAGSLIMKRGENLIKIPAYKPKRVVDETGPGDVYLAIFLYEFINSDISWKKIEEIGYIASAAASFLVEKKGPEGFETKTKVMKRVRNKNYII
;
A
#
# COMPACT_ATOMS: atom_id res chain seq x y z
N MET A 1 -16.72 43.57 15.09
CA MET A 1 -17.27 42.73 14.03
C MET A 1 -16.24 41.64 13.73
N ASP A 2 -16.19 40.61 14.60
CA ASP A 2 -15.24 39.49 14.44
C ASP A 2 -15.84 38.46 13.50
N ILE A 3 -15.29 38.43 12.30
CA ILE A 3 -15.58 37.37 11.34
C ILE A 3 -14.81 36.14 11.80
N HIS A 4 -15.49 35.24 12.53
CA HIS A 4 -15.01 33.92 12.78
C HIS A 4 -14.73 33.24 11.42
N LYS A 5 -13.48 33.23 10.99
CA LYS A 5 -13.01 32.27 9.98
C LYS A 5 -13.21 30.89 10.60
N LYS A 6 -14.36 30.26 10.34
CA LYS A 6 -14.50 28.81 10.48
C LYS A 6 -13.38 28.20 9.63
N ASN A 7 -12.33 27.71 10.28
CA ASN A 7 -11.39 26.82 9.64
C ASN A 7 -12.22 25.64 9.11
N ILE A 8 -12.50 25.65 7.82
CA ILE A 8 -13.09 24.50 7.12
C ILE A 8 -12.02 23.41 7.20
N ILE A 9 -12.14 22.55 8.21
CA ILE A 9 -11.30 21.38 8.37
C ILE A 9 -11.62 20.49 7.15
N SER A 10 -10.72 20.47 6.19
CA SER A 10 -10.92 19.69 4.97
C SER A 10 -10.87 18.20 5.29
N THR A 11 -11.93 17.48 4.96
CA THR A 11 -12.02 16.02 5.13
C THR A 11 -10.85 15.32 4.42
N ILE A 12 -10.22 14.35 5.10
CA ILE A 12 -9.21 13.47 4.50
C ILE A 12 -9.91 12.54 3.50
N ASN A 13 -9.41 12.45 2.28
CA ASN A 13 -9.97 11.53 1.28
C ASN A 13 -9.46 10.10 1.50
N ILE A 14 -8.15 9.96 1.70
CA ILE A 14 -7.48 8.66 1.87
C ILE A 14 -6.56 8.72 3.07
N CYS A 15 -6.68 7.75 3.98
CA CYS A 15 -5.80 7.59 5.13
C CYS A 15 -4.97 6.32 4.99
N PHE A 16 -3.64 6.46 5.00
CA PHE A 16 -2.71 5.33 5.00
C PHE A 16 -2.34 4.97 6.44
N ILE A 17 -2.46 3.69 6.77
CA ILE A 17 -2.20 3.13 8.10
C ILE A 17 -1.12 2.05 8.00
N GLY A 18 -0.04 2.20 8.77
CA GLY A 18 1.10 1.29 8.81
C GLY A 18 2.37 2.03 9.23
N HIS A 19 3.49 1.33 9.34
CA HIS A 19 4.74 1.95 9.77
C HIS A 19 5.38 2.81 8.69
N LEU A 20 5.88 3.98 9.09
CA LEU A 20 6.86 4.76 8.34
C LEU A 20 8.24 4.15 8.55
N ALA A 21 8.70 3.32 7.60
CA ALA A 21 9.96 2.62 7.71
C ALA A 21 11.14 3.41 7.14
N VAL A 22 12.34 3.00 7.53
CA VAL A 22 13.60 3.44 6.93
C VAL A 22 14.27 2.24 6.27
N ASP A 23 14.53 2.35 4.98
CA ASP A 23 15.21 1.33 4.21
C ASP A 23 16.70 1.64 4.06
N SER A 24 17.53 0.66 4.38
CA SER A 24 18.97 0.62 4.08
C SER A 24 19.19 -0.38 2.96
N ILE A 25 19.76 0.07 1.85
CA ILE A 25 19.99 -0.75 0.67
C ILE A 25 21.48 -1.02 0.51
N VAL A 26 21.85 -2.29 0.38
CA VAL A 26 23.20 -2.75 0.01
C VAL A 26 23.11 -3.36 -1.38
N ARG A 27 23.92 -2.86 -2.33
CA ARG A 27 24.10 -3.45 -3.67
C ARG A 27 25.59 -3.55 -3.98
N PHE A 28 26.05 -4.69 -4.43
CA PHE A 28 27.46 -4.92 -4.76
C PHE A 28 28.41 -4.47 -3.63
N LYS A 29 28.11 -4.83 -2.37
CA LYS A 29 28.82 -4.43 -1.14
C LYS A 29 28.84 -2.92 -0.86
N GLN A 30 28.16 -2.09 -1.65
CA GLN A 30 28.02 -0.65 -1.41
C GLN A 30 26.72 -0.34 -0.66
N LYS A 31 26.86 0.31 0.50
CA LYS A 31 25.72 0.75 1.31
C LYS A 31 25.25 2.11 0.82
N ARG A 32 23.97 2.22 0.49
CA ARG A 32 23.33 3.50 0.15
C ARG A 32 22.93 4.27 1.42
N LYS A 33 22.79 5.59 1.29
CA LYS A 33 22.21 6.42 2.36
C LYS A 33 20.79 5.92 2.67
N PRO A 34 20.45 5.73 3.97
CA PRO A 34 19.10 5.35 4.37
C PRO A 34 18.05 6.32 3.83
N SER A 35 16.91 5.80 3.43
CA SER A 35 15.80 6.57 2.87
C SER A 35 14.46 6.10 3.45
N LEU A 36 13.45 6.97 3.38
CA LEU A 36 12.09 6.53 3.68
C LEU A 36 11.68 5.40 2.75
N GLY A 37 11.12 4.36 3.34
CA GLY A 37 10.56 3.19 2.69
C GLY A 37 9.19 2.83 3.23
N GLY A 38 8.69 1.69 2.79
CA GLY A 38 7.42 1.13 3.18
C GLY A 38 6.21 1.65 2.40
N SER A 39 5.15 0.85 2.43
CA SER A 39 3.94 1.04 1.61
C SER A 39 3.23 2.36 1.90
N VAL A 40 3.19 2.79 3.17
CA VAL A 40 2.62 4.09 3.57
C VAL A 40 3.36 5.24 2.87
N THR A 41 4.70 5.18 2.81
CA THR A 41 5.53 6.21 2.16
C THR A 41 5.30 6.24 0.64
N PHE A 42 5.43 5.09 -0.01
CA PHE A 42 5.30 5.00 -1.47
C PHE A 42 3.89 5.34 -1.93
N GLY A 43 2.87 4.78 -1.26
CA GLY A 43 1.47 5.04 -1.58
C GLY A 43 1.09 6.50 -1.41
N SER A 44 1.35 7.10 -0.25
CA SER A 44 0.94 8.49 0.03
C SER A 44 1.68 9.51 -0.84
N LEU A 45 3.01 9.39 -1.00
CA LEU A 45 3.80 10.32 -1.79
C LEU A 45 3.53 10.20 -3.30
N SER A 46 3.30 8.98 -3.81
CA SER A 46 2.95 8.77 -5.22
C SER A 46 1.58 9.36 -5.55
N LEU A 47 0.59 9.10 -4.70
CA LEU A 47 -0.74 9.65 -4.87
C LEU A 47 -0.73 11.19 -4.81
N LYS A 48 0.02 11.77 -3.88
CA LYS A 48 0.16 13.23 -3.78
C LYS A 48 0.86 13.84 -4.98
N LYS A 49 1.79 13.13 -5.61
CA LYS A 49 2.40 13.53 -6.88
C LYS A 49 1.44 13.39 -8.05
N TYR A 50 0.63 12.32 -8.04
CA TYR A 50 -0.35 12.03 -9.06
C TYR A 50 -1.46 13.09 -9.10
N VAL A 51 -2.03 13.43 -7.92
CA VAL A 51 -3.06 14.47 -7.76
C VAL A 51 -2.72 15.36 -6.56
N ASN A 52 -2.30 16.60 -6.82
CA ASN A 52 -1.87 17.52 -5.77
C ASN A 52 -3.00 17.97 -4.83
N SER A 53 -4.25 17.99 -5.31
CA SER A 53 -5.43 18.43 -4.52
C SER A 53 -5.92 17.39 -3.52
N VAL A 54 -5.55 16.10 -3.67
CA VAL A 54 -6.01 15.03 -2.77
C VAL A 54 -5.57 15.28 -1.34
N LYS A 55 -6.48 15.08 -0.39
CA LYS A 55 -6.20 15.18 1.05
C LYS A 55 -5.84 13.80 1.60
N ILE A 56 -4.59 13.66 2.03
CA ILE A 56 -4.02 12.40 2.50
C ILE A 56 -3.68 12.54 3.98
N GLY A 57 -4.07 11.56 4.79
CA GLY A 57 -3.65 11.39 6.17
C GLY A 57 -2.76 10.16 6.35
N ILE A 58 -1.93 10.17 7.37
CA ILE A 58 -1.11 9.03 7.79
C ILE A 58 -1.34 8.75 9.27
N ILE A 59 -1.59 7.47 9.60
CA ILE A 59 -1.60 6.95 10.96
C ILE A 59 -0.46 5.95 11.08
N SER A 60 0.48 6.24 12.00
CA SER A 60 1.70 5.44 12.16
C SER A 60 2.30 5.60 13.54
N ASN A 61 2.99 4.57 14.03
CA ASN A 61 3.89 4.66 15.19
C ASN A 61 5.33 4.87 14.71
N LEU A 62 5.88 6.05 14.98
CA LEU A 62 7.23 6.46 14.58
C LEU A 62 8.20 6.40 15.78
N GLY A 63 9.17 5.50 15.72
CA GLY A 63 10.26 5.46 16.69
C GLY A 63 11.27 6.58 16.44
N THR A 64 11.66 7.32 17.50
CA THR A 64 12.49 8.53 17.37
C THR A 64 13.98 8.32 17.68
N LEU A 65 14.39 7.17 18.24
CA LEU A 65 15.78 6.95 18.67
C LEU A 65 16.78 6.80 17.50
N ASN A 66 16.34 6.26 16.38
CA ASN A 66 17.19 5.99 15.20
C ASN A 66 16.57 6.51 13.90
N PHE A 67 15.72 7.54 13.99
CA PHE A 67 15.02 8.15 12.86
C PHE A 67 15.50 9.58 12.61
N ASP A 68 15.89 9.87 11.38
CA ASP A 68 16.20 11.24 10.95
C ASP A 68 14.89 12.01 10.67
N LYS A 69 14.53 12.89 11.58
CA LYS A 69 13.30 13.70 11.46
C LYS A 69 13.25 14.55 10.19
N SER A 70 14.40 14.85 9.56
CA SER A 70 14.43 15.61 8.31
C SER A 70 13.72 14.88 7.16
N LEU A 71 13.59 13.56 7.26
CA LEU A 71 12.88 12.73 6.29
C LEU A 71 11.39 13.06 6.23
N LEU A 72 10.76 13.49 7.34
CA LEU A 72 9.34 13.88 7.40
C LEU A 72 9.03 15.10 6.55
N ARG A 73 10.00 15.98 6.29
CA ARG A 73 9.82 17.14 5.42
C ARG A 73 9.28 16.79 4.03
N ARG A 74 9.49 15.55 3.59
CA ARG A 74 8.93 15.08 2.30
C ARG A 74 7.40 15.03 2.31
N PHE A 75 6.80 14.78 3.47
CA PHE A 75 5.34 14.79 3.65
C PHE A 75 4.82 16.20 3.92
N ASP A 76 5.45 16.93 4.85
CA ASP A 76 5.05 18.30 5.22
C ASP A 76 5.04 19.24 4.01
N ASN A 77 6.09 19.22 3.21
CA ASN A 77 6.22 20.04 1.99
C ASN A 77 5.15 19.72 0.93
N LYS A 78 4.43 18.63 1.08
CA LYS A 78 3.35 18.21 0.19
C LYS A 78 1.96 18.39 0.82
N GLY A 79 1.88 18.86 2.07
CA GLY A 79 0.63 19.01 2.79
C GLY A 79 -0.08 17.68 3.05
N ILE A 80 0.68 16.61 3.34
CA ILE A 80 0.16 15.35 3.85
C ILE A 80 -0.02 15.50 5.36
N ASP A 81 -1.18 15.11 5.86
CA ASP A 81 -1.53 15.22 7.27
C ASP A 81 -0.82 14.17 8.10
N LEU A 82 0.05 14.61 9.01
CA LEU A 82 0.83 13.76 9.91
C LEU A 82 0.30 13.74 11.35
N ARG A 83 -0.88 14.32 11.63
CA ARG A 83 -1.43 14.35 13.01
C ARG A 83 -1.67 12.95 13.59
N GLY A 84 -1.86 11.93 12.73
CA GLY A 84 -1.96 10.53 13.13
C GLY A 84 -0.60 9.84 13.34
N VAL A 85 0.52 10.56 13.21
CA VAL A 85 1.85 9.97 13.44
C VAL A 85 2.25 10.18 14.91
N LYS A 86 2.19 9.10 15.69
CA LYS A 86 2.61 9.09 17.09
C LYS A 86 4.11 8.92 17.21
N HIS A 87 4.77 9.88 17.84
CA HIS A 87 6.21 9.88 18.09
C HIS A 87 6.55 9.17 19.40
N LEU A 88 7.32 8.08 19.34
CA LEU A 88 7.66 7.24 20.48
C LEU A 88 9.17 7.21 20.73
N LYS A 89 9.60 7.19 22.00
CA LYS A 89 11.01 7.07 22.40
C LYS A 89 11.50 5.63 22.31
N VAL A 90 11.40 5.04 21.11
CA VAL A 90 11.85 3.66 20.79
C VAL A 90 12.56 3.66 19.45
N ALA A 91 13.14 2.52 19.06
CA ALA A 91 13.70 2.36 17.72
C ALA A 91 12.58 2.36 16.66
N ASN A 92 12.82 3.00 15.52
CA ASN A 92 11.90 3.00 14.39
C ASN A 92 12.00 1.71 13.58
N THR A 93 10.95 1.39 12.85
CA THR A 93 10.96 0.28 11.88
C THR A 93 11.99 0.53 10.80
N LYS A 94 12.92 -0.42 10.65
CA LYS A 94 14.07 -0.31 9.75
C LYS A 94 14.34 -1.63 9.06
N PHE A 95 14.40 -1.59 7.74
CA PHE A 95 14.75 -2.75 6.93
C PHE A 95 16.13 -2.60 6.30
N LEU A 96 16.81 -3.73 6.13
CA LEU A 96 17.98 -3.89 5.30
C LEU A 96 17.60 -4.73 4.07
N LEU A 97 17.72 -4.13 2.89
CA LEU A 97 17.58 -4.79 1.60
C LEU A 97 18.97 -5.09 1.06
N ASP A 98 19.33 -6.34 1.02
CA ASP A 98 20.62 -6.77 0.47
C ASP A 98 20.43 -7.47 -0.87
N TYR A 99 21.05 -6.92 -1.90
CA TYR A 99 21.08 -7.42 -3.28
C TYR A 99 22.45 -8.02 -3.58
N SER A 100 22.78 -9.09 -2.87
CA SER A 100 24.01 -9.86 -3.08
C SER A 100 23.72 -11.14 -3.85
N ASN A 101 24.68 -11.60 -4.66
CA ASN A 101 24.63 -12.90 -5.32
C ASN A 101 23.34 -13.20 -6.11
N HIS A 102 22.85 -12.22 -6.88
CA HIS A 102 21.60 -12.34 -7.69
C HIS A 102 20.33 -12.66 -6.88
N SER A 103 20.38 -12.56 -5.56
CA SER A 103 19.24 -12.73 -4.68
C SER A 103 18.96 -11.44 -3.91
N ARG A 104 17.69 -11.22 -3.55
CA ARG A 104 17.27 -10.15 -2.66
C ARG A 104 16.91 -10.74 -1.31
N THR A 105 17.60 -10.31 -0.27
CA THR A 105 17.20 -10.61 1.10
C THR A 105 16.66 -9.38 1.79
N LEU A 106 15.65 -9.57 2.63
CA LEU A 106 15.03 -8.54 3.44
C LEU A 106 15.20 -8.89 4.91
N THR A 107 15.77 -7.97 5.69
CA THR A 107 15.98 -8.17 7.13
C THR A 107 15.39 -6.98 7.89
N LEU A 108 14.54 -7.25 8.87
CA LEU A 108 14.06 -6.27 9.85
C LEU A 108 15.16 -6.03 10.90
N LYS A 109 15.66 -4.81 11.01
CA LYS A 109 16.74 -4.44 11.95
C LYS A 109 16.20 -3.85 13.25
N SER A 110 15.08 -3.20 13.21
CA SER A 110 14.33 -2.69 14.36
C SER A 110 12.87 -2.48 13.98
N ARG A 111 12.00 -2.38 14.97
CA ARG A 111 10.57 -2.31 14.77
C ARG A 111 9.93 -1.34 15.77
N SER A 112 9.06 -0.46 15.28
CA SER A 112 8.13 0.33 16.10
C SER A 112 7.05 -0.57 16.70
N PRO A 113 6.41 -0.18 17.82
CA PRO A 113 5.30 -0.93 18.40
C PRO A 113 4.10 -1.06 17.44
N ASN A 114 3.25 -2.04 17.70
CA ASN A 114 1.99 -2.21 16.99
C ASN A 114 1.13 -0.96 17.05
N LEU A 115 0.29 -0.77 16.05
CA LEU A 115 -0.73 0.27 16.04
C LEU A 115 -1.83 -0.09 17.03
N ILE A 116 -2.30 0.90 17.76
CA ILE A 116 -3.39 0.77 18.75
C ILE A 116 -4.51 1.71 18.32
N PHE A 117 -5.75 1.23 18.36
CA PHE A 117 -6.92 2.00 17.94
C PHE A 117 -7.06 3.33 18.72
N ASP A 118 -6.81 3.31 20.02
CA ASP A 118 -6.92 4.46 20.90
C ASP A 118 -5.89 5.59 20.58
N ASP A 119 -4.91 5.29 19.74
CA ASP A 119 -3.94 6.28 19.23
C ASP A 119 -4.45 7.06 18.00
N ILE A 120 -5.63 6.72 17.49
CA ILE A 120 -6.24 7.44 16.36
C ILE A 120 -6.77 8.80 16.87
N PRO A 121 -6.30 9.93 16.31
CA PRO A 121 -6.77 11.24 16.75
C PRO A 121 -8.28 11.41 16.49
N ASP A 122 -8.99 12.03 17.42
CA ASP A 122 -10.43 12.36 17.34
C ASP A 122 -10.81 13.07 16.04
N PHE A 123 -9.85 13.81 15.47
CA PHE A 123 -10.04 14.47 14.18
C PHE A 123 -10.44 13.48 13.07
N TYR A 124 -9.79 12.29 13.00
CA TYR A 124 -10.10 11.29 11.98
C TYR A 124 -11.45 10.63 12.26
N LEU A 125 -11.79 10.42 13.54
CA LEU A 125 -13.08 9.87 13.95
C LEU A 125 -14.23 10.83 13.61
N SER A 126 -14.01 12.13 13.83
CA SER A 126 -15.02 13.18 13.53
C SER A 126 -15.10 13.52 12.04
N ASN A 127 -14.05 13.27 11.26
CA ASN A 127 -13.95 13.55 9.82
C ASN A 127 -13.44 12.29 9.10
N PRO A 128 -14.28 11.25 8.99
CA PRO A 128 -13.86 9.96 8.48
C PRO A 128 -13.36 10.05 7.04
N PRO A 129 -12.24 9.37 6.70
CA PRO A 129 -11.76 9.26 5.34
C PRO A 129 -12.72 8.40 4.49
N GLN A 130 -12.71 8.63 3.18
CA GLN A 130 -13.47 7.80 2.24
C GLN A 130 -12.81 6.43 2.02
N ILE A 131 -11.47 6.40 2.09
CA ILE A 131 -10.67 5.16 2.01
C ILE A 131 -9.69 5.09 3.16
N ILE A 132 -9.57 3.91 3.73
CA ILE A 132 -8.51 3.52 4.67
C ILE A 132 -7.63 2.49 3.98
N VAL A 133 -6.33 2.75 3.91
CA VAL A 133 -5.34 1.82 3.35
C VAL A 133 -4.58 1.18 4.49
N LEU A 134 -4.81 -0.12 4.70
CA LEU A 134 -4.06 -0.93 5.67
C LEU A 134 -2.82 -1.50 4.96
N ALA A 135 -1.67 -0.97 5.30
CA ALA A 135 -0.41 -1.27 4.62
C ALA A 135 0.70 -1.64 5.62
N PRO A 136 0.53 -2.74 6.38
CA PRO A 136 1.54 -3.18 7.33
C PRO A 136 2.80 -3.66 6.63
N LEU A 137 3.92 -3.61 7.36
CA LEU A 137 5.23 -4.08 6.88
C LEU A 137 5.74 -5.29 7.66
N CYS A 138 5.34 -5.42 8.91
CA CYS A 138 5.85 -6.42 9.86
C CYS A 138 4.80 -6.78 10.92
N ASN A 139 3.58 -7.07 10.48
CA ASN A 139 2.45 -7.49 11.32
C ASN A 139 2.07 -6.49 12.43
N GLU A 140 2.24 -5.19 12.18
CA GLU A 140 1.92 -4.15 13.15
C GLU A 140 0.43 -3.80 13.25
N ILE A 141 -0.40 -4.35 12.37
CA ILE A 141 -1.86 -4.19 12.34
C ILE A 141 -2.50 -5.51 12.73
N SER A 142 -3.13 -5.56 13.91
CA SER A 142 -3.81 -6.76 14.42
C SER A 142 -5.24 -6.89 13.87
N PHE A 143 -5.82 -8.09 13.97
CA PHE A 143 -7.24 -8.31 13.69
C PHE A 143 -8.16 -7.42 14.54
N GLU A 144 -7.86 -7.28 15.83
CA GLU A 144 -8.62 -6.41 16.74
C GLU A 144 -8.58 -4.95 16.28
N TYR A 145 -7.41 -4.46 15.85
CA TYR A 145 -7.28 -3.12 15.30
C TYR A 145 -8.17 -2.92 14.07
N VAL A 146 -8.19 -3.90 13.15
CA VAL A 146 -9.04 -3.86 11.95
C VAL A 146 -10.52 -3.85 12.33
N SER A 147 -10.95 -4.68 13.30
CA SER A 147 -12.33 -4.71 13.78
C SER A 147 -12.78 -3.35 14.31
N LYS A 148 -12.00 -2.74 15.21
CA LYS A 148 -12.32 -1.42 15.76
C LYS A 148 -12.36 -0.32 14.71
N ILE A 149 -11.46 -0.36 13.71
CA ILE A 149 -11.46 0.59 12.60
C ILE A 149 -12.72 0.46 11.73
N LEU A 150 -13.17 -0.76 11.48
CA LEU A 150 -14.39 -1.01 10.72
C LEU A 150 -15.63 -0.45 11.40
N GLU A 151 -15.69 -0.59 12.72
CA GLU A 151 -16.77 -0.04 13.54
C GLU A 151 -16.74 1.49 13.54
N ALA A 152 -15.54 2.09 13.64
CA ALA A 152 -15.37 3.55 13.67
C ALA A 152 -15.62 4.21 12.29
N PHE A 153 -15.36 3.49 11.20
CA PHE A 153 -15.47 4.01 9.84
C PHE A 153 -16.41 3.16 8.96
N PRO A 154 -17.71 3.08 9.29
CA PRO A 154 -18.66 2.14 8.68
C PRO A 154 -18.96 2.42 7.20
N LYS A 155 -18.59 3.59 6.67
CA LYS A 155 -18.79 3.98 5.27
C LYS A 155 -17.52 3.99 4.43
N ALA A 156 -16.36 3.78 5.05
CA ALA A 156 -15.10 3.79 4.33
C ALA A 156 -14.90 2.51 3.52
N TYR A 157 -14.26 2.61 2.35
CA TYR A 157 -13.65 1.48 1.67
C TYR A 157 -12.29 1.17 2.28
N PHE A 158 -11.88 -0.09 2.20
CA PHE A 158 -10.62 -0.56 2.75
C PHE A 158 -9.72 -1.12 1.65
N GLY A 159 -8.60 -0.44 1.42
CA GLY A 159 -7.52 -0.97 0.61
C GLY A 159 -6.57 -1.77 1.50
N ILE A 160 -6.26 -3.02 1.14
CA ILE A 160 -5.27 -3.83 1.85
C ILE A 160 -4.11 -4.15 0.92
N ASP A 161 -2.88 -3.86 1.39
CA ASP A 161 -1.68 -4.51 0.88
C ASP A 161 -1.40 -5.75 1.73
N LEU A 162 -1.51 -6.93 1.11
CA LEU A 162 -1.40 -8.22 1.80
C LEU A 162 -0.02 -8.41 2.43
N GLN A 163 1.01 -7.87 1.83
CA GLN A 163 2.44 -8.00 2.13
C GLN A 163 2.76 -8.19 3.63
N GLY A 164 2.48 -7.18 4.45
CA GLY A 164 2.89 -7.18 5.86
C GLY A 164 2.02 -8.03 6.78
N PHE A 165 0.85 -8.47 6.32
CA PHE A 165 -0.02 -9.37 7.06
C PHE A 165 0.44 -10.83 7.02
N ILE A 166 1.25 -11.21 6.02
CA ILE A 166 1.70 -12.58 5.80
C ILE A 166 3.21 -12.75 5.90
N ARG A 167 3.94 -11.72 6.32
CA ARG A 167 5.37 -11.82 6.59
C ARG A 167 5.64 -12.54 7.89
N ASP A 168 6.51 -13.52 7.83
CA ASP A 168 7.17 -14.14 8.97
C ASP A 168 8.54 -13.49 9.19
N ILE A 169 8.90 -13.25 10.44
CA ILE A 169 10.15 -12.58 10.82
C ILE A 169 10.78 -13.40 11.93
N ASP A 170 11.88 -14.09 11.60
CA ASP A 170 12.60 -14.91 12.55
C ASP A 170 13.39 -14.08 13.59
N GLU A 171 13.99 -14.75 14.56
CA GLU A 171 14.78 -14.11 15.63
C GLU A 171 15.97 -13.30 15.11
N SER A 172 16.51 -13.64 13.94
CA SER A 172 17.57 -12.88 13.27
C SER A 172 17.05 -11.62 12.54
N GLY A 173 15.74 -11.48 12.45
CA GLY A 173 15.04 -10.44 11.71
C GLY A 173 14.90 -10.76 10.21
N LYS A 174 15.28 -11.94 9.75
CA LYS A 174 15.10 -12.34 8.36
C LYS A 174 13.63 -12.46 8.05
N VAL A 175 13.20 -11.77 6.97
CA VAL A 175 11.83 -11.76 6.52
C VAL A 175 11.59 -12.89 5.53
N SER A 176 10.58 -13.68 5.81
CA SER A 176 10.02 -14.72 4.95
C SER A 176 8.50 -14.56 4.89
N TYR A 177 7.79 -15.56 4.44
CA TYR A 177 6.34 -15.58 4.46
C TYR A 177 5.84 -16.70 5.37
N PHE A 178 4.78 -16.43 6.12
CA PHE A 178 4.13 -17.45 6.96
C PHE A 178 3.70 -18.64 6.10
N ARG A 179 3.97 -19.84 6.63
CA ARG A 179 3.42 -21.09 6.12
C ARG A 179 2.39 -21.70 7.07
N GLU A 180 2.16 -21.01 8.19
CA GLU A 180 1.25 -21.49 9.23
C GLU A 180 -0.21 -21.17 8.89
N GLU A 181 -1.08 -22.14 9.11
CA GLU A 181 -2.53 -22.00 8.91
C GLU A 181 -3.15 -20.86 9.71
N SER A 182 -2.55 -20.53 10.87
CA SER A 182 -3.01 -19.45 11.76
C SER A 182 -2.95 -18.08 11.11
N ALA A 183 -1.89 -17.78 10.35
CA ALA A 183 -1.75 -16.51 9.64
C ALA A 183 -2.73 -16.39 8.47
N ILE A 184 -2.91 -17.48 7.72
CA ILE A 184 -3.90 -17.59 6.65
C ILE A 184 -5.31 -17.40 7.22
N ALA A 185 -5.59 -18.03 8.36
CA ALA A 185 -6.88 -17.89 9.04
C ALA A 185 -7.16 -16.45 9.47
N ASN A 186 -6.16 -15.71 9.95
CA ASN A 186 -6.32 -14.30 10.32
C ASN A 186 -6.68 -13.42 9.11
N ILE A 187 -5.99 -13.57 7.99
CA ILE A 187 -6.31 -12.82 6.77
C ILE A 187 -7.70 -13.20 6.25
N THR A 188 -8.04 -14.48 6.26
CA THR A 188 -9.38 -14.94 5.89
C THR A 188 -10.48 -14.29 6.75
N LYS A 189 -10.25 -14.16 8.05
CA LYS A 189 -11.17 -13.45 8.97
C LYS A 189 -11.26 -11.96 8.61
N ILE A 190 -10.14 -11.30 8.30
CA ILE A 190 -10.12 -9.87 7.90
C ILE A 190 -10.90 -9.67 6.60
N ILE A 191 -10.71 -10.54 5.59
CA ILE A 191 -11.45 -10.48 4.32
C ILE A 191 -12.97 -10.57 4.58
N LYS A 192 -13.40 -11.56 5.37
CA LYS A 192 -14.81 -11.74 5.72
C LYS A 192 -15.39 -10.59 6.52
N LEU A 193 -14.58 -9.99 7.39
CA LEU A 193 -15.01 -8.90 8.27
C LEU A 193 -15.21 -7.58 7.49
N ILE A 194 -14.32 -7.27 6.53
CA ILE A 194 -14.42 -6.04 5.71
C ILE A 194 -15.49 -6.19 4.63
N ASP A 195 -15.61 -7.41 4.10
CA ASP A 195 -16.65 -7.80 3.17
C ASP A 195 -16.65 -6.97 1.87
N ASP A 196 -17.80 -6.51 1.40
CA ASP A 196 -17.99 -5.80 0.12
C ASP A 196 -17.17 -4.52 -0.05
N ARG A 197 -16.67 -3.96 1.04
CA ARG A 197 -15.89 -2.72 1.03
C ARG A 197 -14.39 -2.94 0.86
N LEU A 198 -13.97 -4.17 0.59
CA LEU A 198 -12.56 -4.56 0.48
C LEU A 198 -12.04 -4.41 -0.95
N ILE A 199 -10.87 -3.78 -1.07
CA ILE A 199 -9.97 -3.88 -2.23
C ILE A 199 -8.66 -4.46 -1.73
N LEU A 200 -8.41 -5.75 -1.98
CA LEU A 200 -7.21 -6.45 -1.53
C LEU A 200 -6.21 -6.58 -2.68
N LYS A 201 -4.98 -6.13 -2.47
CA LYS A 201 -3.87 -6.33 -3.39
C LYS A 201 -2.80 -7.22 -2.76
N GLY A 202 -2.32 -8.18 -3.52
CA GLY A 202 -1.14 -8.97 -3.22
C GLY A 202 -0.27 -9.18 -4.46
N SER A 203 1.00 -9.53 -4.26
CA SER A 203 1.82 -10.11 -5.31
C SER A 203 1.40 -11.56 -5.58
N GLU A 204 1.84 -12.11 -6.72
CA GLU A 204 1.60 -13.51 -7.05
C GLU A 204 2.03 -14.46 -5.92
N ILE A 205 3.23 -14.25 -5.37
CA ILE A 205 3.77 -15.07 -4.27
C ILE A 205 2.86 -14.99 -3.04
N GLU A 206 2.41 -13.80 -2.69
CA GLU A 206 1.57 -13.56 -1.51
C GLU A 206 0.19 -14.20 -1.67
N MET A 207 -0.44 -14.05 -2.84
CA MET A 207 -1.75 -14.63 -3.10
C MET A 207 -1.70 -16.15 -3.30
N LYS A 208 -0.62 -16.67 -3.90
CA LYS A 208 -0.33 -18.10 -3.98
C LYS A 208 -0.27 -18.74 -2.60
N MET A 209 0.40 -18.09 -1.65
CA MET A 209 0.49 -18.59 -0.27
C MET A 209 -0.88 -18.60 0.42
N LEU A 210 -1.70 -17.58 0.19
CA LEU A 210 -3.03 -17.48 0.79
C LEU A 210 -4.00 -18.53 0.22
N SER A 211 -3.96 -18.77 -1.10
CA SER A 211 -4.87 -19.68 -1.78
C SER A 211 -4.40 -21.14 -1.82
N ASN A 212 -3.10 -21.37 -1.56
CA ASN A 212 -2.45 -22.67 -1.78
C ASN A 212 -2.63 -23.21 -3.22
N GLN A 213 -2.68 -22.32 -4.22
CA GLN A 213 -2.79 -22.62 -5.64
C GLN A 213 -1.53 -22.18 -6.37
N GLU A 214 -1.19 -22.84 -7.50
CA GLU A 214 -0.01 -22.55 -8.31
C GLU A 214 -0.34 -21.74 -9.58
N ASP A 215 -1.45 -22.02 -10.22
CA ASP A 215 -1.89 -21.36 -11.45
C ASP A 215 -2.52 -19.99 -11.14
N PRO A 216 -2.09 -18.90 -11.79
CA PRO A 216 -2.60 -17.56 -11.53
C PRO A 216 -4.12 -17.41 -11.66
N ASN A 217 -4.76 -18.10 -12.59
CA ASN A 217 -6.21 -18.03 -12.74
C ASN A 217 -6.90 -18.77 -11.58
N LYS A 218 -6.38 -19.94 -11.17
CA LYS A 218 -6.90 -20.68 -10.02
C LYS A 218 -6.69 -19.95 -8.71
N ILE A 219 -5.56 -19.22 -8.56
CA ILE A 219 -5.32 -18.32 -7.41
C ILE A 219 -6.44 -17.31 -7.34
N MET A 220 -6.75 -16.63 -8.44
CA MET A 220 -7.81 -15.62 -8.46
C MET A 220 -9.19 -16.22 -8.24
N GLU A 221 -9.48 -17.35 -8.88
CA GLU A 221 -10.75 -18.08 -8.71
C GLU A 221 -10.98 -18.51 -7.25
N TRP A 222 -9.92 -18.86 -6.50
CA TRP A 222 -10.02 -19.22 -5.10
C TRP A 222 -10.70 -18.14 -4.25
N PHE A 223 -10.52 -16.85 -4.57
CA PHE A 223 -11.17 -15.78 -3.83
C PHE A 223 -12.70 -15.76 -3.98
N SER A 224 -13.27 -16.51 -4.92
CA SER A 224 -14.73 -16.70 -5.05
C SER A 224 -15.36 -17.46 -3.88
N ILE A 225 -14.55 -18.11 -3.01
CA ILE A 225 -15.05 -18.72 -1.78
C ILE A 225 -15.60 -17.70 -0.78
N PHE A 226 -15.14 -16.44 -0.92
CA PHE A 226 -15.69 -15.34 -0.14
C PHE A 226 -16.97 -14.87 -0.85
N ASP A 227 -18.10 -14.96 -0.14
CA ASP A 227 -19.39 -14.57 -0.66
C ASP A 227 -19.58 -13.05 -0.53
N ASN A 228 -18.75 -12.26 -1.25
CA ASN A 228 -18.72 -10.80 -1.18
C ASN A 228 -18.42 -10.16 -2.54
N GLU A 229 -18.66 -8.84 -2.61
CA GLU A 229 -18.42 -7.99 -3.77
C GLU A 229 -17.00 -7.33 -3.76
N ALA A 230 -16.08 -7.85 -2.94
CA ALA A 230 -14.72 -7.36 -2.82
C ALA A 230 -13.96 -7.43 -4.15
N ILE A 231 -12.99 -6.52 -4.32
CA ILE A 231 -12.09 -6.52 -5.47
C ILE A 231 -10.75 -7.09 -5.03
N TYR A 232 -10.31 -8.11 -5.75
CA TYR A 232 -9.03 -8.77 -5.52
C TYR A 232 -8.07 -8.47 -6.67
N ILE A 233 -6.85 -8.03 -6.35
CA ILE A 233 -5.84 -7.61 -7.31
C ILE A 233 -4.56 -8.41 -7.08
N MET A 234 -4.12 -9.18 -8.07
CA MET A 234 -2.84 -9.89 -8.05
C MET A 234 -1.87 -9.22 -9.01
N THR A 235 -0.74 -8.73 -8.50
CA THR A 235 0.32 -8.17 -9.33
C THR A 235 1.35 -9.23 -9.72
N LEU A 236 1.72 -9.27 -11.01
CA LEU A 236 2.56 -10.29 -11.65
C LEU A 236 3.89 -9.71 -12.18
N GLY A 237 4.33 -8.56 -11.64
CA GLY A 237 5.54 -7.89 -12.12
C GLY A 237 5.44 -7.49 -13.59
N GLU A 238 6.36 -7.97 -14.41
CA GLU A 238 6.40 -7.69 -15.86
C GLU A 238 5.22 -8.30 -16.63
N ALA A 239 4.56 -9.32 -16.09
CA ALA A 239 3.35 -9.90 -16.68
C ALA A 239 2.07 -9.08 -16.40
N GLY A 240 2.17 -7.99 -15.62
CA GLY A 240 1.04 -7.09 -15.35
C GLY A 240 0.26 -7.42 -14.09
N SER A 241 -1.06 -7.53 -14.18
CA SER A 241 -1.93 -7.87 -13.05
C SER A 241 -3.22 -8.54 -13.47
N LEU A 242 -3.82 -9.27 -12.53
CA LEU A 242 -5.15 -9.84 -12.62
C LEU A 242 -6.06 -9.14 -11.62
N ILE A 243 -7.30 -8.85 -12.02
CA ILE A 243 -8.31 -8.25 -11.15
C ILE A 243 -9.56 -9.14 -11.20
N MET A 244 -10.06 -9.51 -10.05
CA MET A 244 -11.22 -10.37 -9.89
C MET A 244 -12.23 -9.75 -8.94
N LYS A 245 -13.49 -9.92 -9.27
CA LYS A 245 -14.65 -9.73 -8.44
C LYS A 245 -15.59 -10.92 -8.69
N ARG A 246 -16.23 -11.41 -7.65
CA ARG A 246 -17.15 -12.54 -7.76
C ARG A 246 -18.28 -12.26 -8.76
N GLY A 247 -18.57 -13.22 -9.63
CA GLY A 247 -19.62 -13.10 -10.65
C GLY A 247 -19.22 -12.32 -11.91
N GLU A 248 -18.03 -11.72 -11.93
CA GLU A 248 -17.51 -10.97 -13.07
C GLU A 248 -16.40 -11.74 -13.81
N ASN A 249 -16.17 -11.39 -15.07
CA ASN A 249 -15.07 -11.98 -15.83
C ASN A 249 -13.72 -11.47 -15.30
N LEU A 250 -12.72 -12.35 -15.22
CA LEU A 250 -11.37 -11.99 -14.82
C LEU A 250 -10.76 -10.95 -15.77
N ILE A 251 -10.33 -9.82 -15.23
CA ILE A 251 -9.64 -8.77 -15.99
C ILE A 251 -8.14 -9.04 -15.96
N LYS A 252 -7.50 -9.00 -17.14
CA LYS A 252 -6.05 -9.08 -17.32
C LYS A 252 -5.51 -7.73 -17.76
N ILE A 253 -4.66 -7.13 -16.96
CA ILE A 253 -4.03 -5.83 -17.24
C ILE A 253 -2.56 -6.06 -17.57
N PRO A 254 -2.08 -5.70 -18.76
CA PRO A 254 -0.67 -5.82 -19.11
C PRO A 254 0.20 -4.81 -18.33
N ALA A 255 1.47 -5.13 -18.15
CA ALA A 255 2.44 -4.16 -17.67
C ALA A 255 2.84 -3.19 -18.79
N TYR A 256 2.98 -1.91 -18.45
CA TYR A 256 3.53 -0.92 -19.38
C TYR A 256 5.05 -1.00 -19.41
N LYS A 257 5.62 -0.99 -20.62
CA LYS A 257 7.07 -1.04 -20.84
C LYS A 257 7.74 0.21 -20.28
N PRO A 258 8.60 0.10 -19.25
CA PRO A 258 9.38 1.21 -18.77
C PRO A 258 10.48 1.57 -19.77
N LYS A 259 10.97 2.80 -19.76
CA LYS A 259 12.14 3.21 -20.58
C LYS A 259 13.40 2.47 -20.14
N ARG A 260 13.52 2.20 -18.86
CA ARG A 260 14.61 1.43 -18.22
C ARG A 260 14.15 0.96 -16.84
N VAL A 261 14.73 -0.11 -16.34
CA VAL A 261 14.52 -0.57 -14.96
C VAL A 261 15.70 -0.13 -14.10
N VAL A 262 15.45 0.65 -13.06
CA VAL A 262 16.45 1.21 -12.14
C VAL A 262 16.22 0.73 -10.70
N ASP A 263 14.95 0.70 -10.26
CA ASP A 263 14.58 0.31 -8.90
C ASP A 263 13.18 -0.29 -8.88
N GLU A 264 13.07 -1.53 -8.43
CA GLU A 264 11.81 -2.28 -8.40
C GLU A 264 11.09 -2.19 -7.04
N THR A 265 11.51 -1.23 -6.20
CA THR A 265 10.89 -1.03 -4.88
C THR A 265 9.65 -0.16 -5.00
N GLY A 266 8.51 -0.65 -4.50
CA GLY A 266 7.28 0.09 -4.32
C GLY A 266 6.29 0.19 -5.49
N PRO A 267 6.46 -0.46 -6.66
CA PRO A 267 5.45 -0.41 -7.74
C PRO A 267 4.08 -0.90 -7.30
N GLY A 268 4.01 -1.94 -6.46
CA GLY A 268 2.77 -2.44 -5.89
C GLY A 268 2.05 -1.42 -5.01
N ASP A 269 2.80 -0.65 -4.22
CA ASP A 269 2.24 0.41 -3.36
C ASP A 269 1.65 1.55 -4.20
N VAL A 270 2.35 1.92 -5.28
CA VAL A 270 1.86 2.92 -6.26
C VAL A 270 0.62 2.41 -6.96
N TYR A 271 0.63 1.15 -7.40
CA TYR A 271 -0.53 0.52 -8.05
C TYR A 271 -1.77 0.63 -7.16
N LEU A 272 -1.68 0.15 -5.92
CA LEU A 272 -2.80 0.17 -4.98
C LEU A 272 -3.29 1.60 -4.70
N ALA A 273 -2.39 2.53 -4.42
CA ALA A 273 -2.75 3.91 -4.08
C ALA A 273 -3.49 4.63 -5.24
N ILE A 274 -3.01 4.46 -6.47
CA ILE A 274 -3.64 5.07 -7.65
C ILE A 274 -4.95 4.36 -7.98
N PHE A 275 -4.99 3.03 -7.88
CA PHE A 275 -6.22 2.26 -8.07
C PHE A 275 -7.34 2.74 -7.14
N LEU A 276 -7.06 2.83 -5.84
CA LEU A 276 -8.02 3.27 -4.83
C LEU A 276 -8.52 4.70 -5.06
N TYR A 277 -7.64 5.61 -5.47
CA TYR A 277 -8.02 6.97 -5.77
C TYR A 277 -8.96 7.05 -6.99
N GLU A 278 -8.61 6.38 -8.08
CA GLU A 278 -9.47 6.37 -9.28
C GLU A 278 -10.79 5.63 -9.01
N PHE A 279 -10.77 4.60 -8.16
CA PHE A 279 -11.95 3.84 -7.75
C PHE A 279 -13.01 4.74 -7.10
N ILE A 280 -12.67 5.51 -6.05
CA ILE A 280 -13.64 6.39 -5.37
C ILE A 280 -14.11 7.58 -6.22
N ASN A 281 -13.41 7.87 -7.30
CA ASN A 281 -13.76 8.95 -8.23
C ASN A 281 -14.44 8.42 -9.52
N SER A 282 -14.90 7.15 -9.51
CA SER A 282 -15.57 6.50 -10.63
C SER A 282 -17.00 6.08 -10.29
N ASP A 283 -17.72 5.55 -11.26
CA ASP A 283 -19.04 4.93 -11.11
C ASP A 283 -18.97 3.48 -10.60
N ILE A 284 -17.77 2.97 -10.34
CA ILE A 284 -17.48 1.63 -9.80
C ILE A 284 -17.99 0.49 -10.72
N SER A 285 -18.37 0.77 -11.97
CA SER A 285 -18.74 -0.29 -12.93
C SER A 285 -17.54 -1.19 -13.25
N TRP A 286 -17.78 -2.48 -13.58
CA TRP A 286 -16.71 -3.43 -13.88
C TRP A 286 -15.83 -2.98 -15.06
N LYS A 287 -16.45 -2.39 -16.09
CA LYS A 287 -15.72 -1.75 -17.20
C LYS A 287 -14.81 -0.63 -16.71
N LYS A 288 -15.23 0.14 -15.71
CA LYS A 288 -14.43 1.23 -15.13
C LYS A 288 -13.29 0.69 -14.30
N ILE A 289 -13.47 -0.43 -13.61
CA ILE A 289 -12.42 -1.14 -12.89
C ILE A 289 -11.28 -1.58 -13.83
N GLU A 290 -11.61 -2.03 -15.04
CA GLU A 290 -10.60 -2.35 -16.06
C GLU A 290 -9.79 -1.09 -16.45
N GLU A 291 -10.43 0.03 -16.74
CA GLU A 291 -9.75 1.28 -17.05
C GLU A 291 -8.83 1.75 -15.91
N ILE A 292 -9.29 1.61 -14.66
CA ILE A 292 -8.52 1.93 -13.45
C ILE A 292 -7.29 1.03 -13.34
N GLY A 293 -7.41 -0.25 -13.65
CA GLY A 293 -6.30 -1.20 -13.71
C GLY A 293 -5.20 -0.75 -14.66
N TYR A 294 -5.55 -0.31 -15.88
CA TYR A 294 -4.59 0.27 -16.84
C TYR A 294 -3.90 1.51 -16.28
N ILE A 295 -4.64 2.40 -15.62
CA ILE A 295 -4.07 3.62 -15.04
C ILE A 295 -3.08 3.28 -13.92
N ALA A 296 -3.45 2.37 -13.02
CA ALA A 296 -2.61 1.92 -11.92
C ALA A 296 -1.32 1.24 -12.41
N SER A 297 -1.43 0.35 -13.42
CA SER A 297 -0.30 -0.30 -14.08
C SER A 297 0.66 0.70 -14.73
N ALA A 298 0.12 1.69 -15.45
CA ALA A 298 0.92 2.76 -16.06
C ALA A 298 1.65 3.61 -15.01
N ALA A 299 1.00 3.94 -13.89
CA ALA A 299 1.62 4.68 -12.80
C ALA A 299 2.77 3.89 -12.15
N ALA A 300 2.54 2.61 -11.87
CA ALA A 300 3.56 1.71 -11.31
C ALA A 300 4.79 1.60 -12.23
N SER A 301 4.60 1.53 -13.54
CA SER A 301 5.69 1.42 -14.53
C SER A 301 6.60 2.64 -14.60
N PHE A 302 6.16 3.82 -14.18
CA PHE A 302 7.03 4.99 -14.06
C PHE A 302 7.98 4.90 -12.88
N LEU A 303 7.53 4.29 -11.78
CA LEU A 303 8.35 4.21 -10.57
C LEU A 303 9.65 3.46 -10.82
N VAL A 304 9.60 2.35 -11.54
CA VAL A 304 10.78 1.51 -11.81
C VAL A 304 11.85 2.21 -12.68
N GLU A 305 11.52 3.31 -13.34
CA GLU A 305 12.45 4.06 -14.19
C GLU A 305 13.48 4.90 -13.43
N LYS A 306 13.25 5.14 -12.14
CA LYS A 306 14.09 5.99 -11.28
C LYS A 306 14.24 5.40 -9.88
N LYS A 307 15.11 6.01 -9.07
CA LYS A 307 15.32 5.56 -7.68
C LYS A 307 14.20 6.09 -6.78
N GLY A 308 13.51 5.16 -6.08
CA GLY A 308 12.53 5.48 -5.07
C GLY A 308 11.53 6.57 -5.50
N PRO A 309 11.23 7.58 -4.66
CA PRO A 309 10.20 8.59 -4.94
C PRO A 309 10.43 9.50 -6.17
N GLU A 310 11.59 9.44 -6.78
CA GLU A 310 11.88 10.22 -8.01
C GLU A 310 11.10 9.70 -9.23
N GLY A 311 10.60 8.46 -9.17
CA GLY A 311 9.82 7.83 -10.22
C GLY A 311 8.34 8.19 -10.21
N PHE A 312 7.82 8.87 -9.18
CA PHE A 312 6.41 9.26 -9.13
C PHE A 312 6.08 10.30 -10.20
N GLU A 313 4.91 10.15 -10.84
CA GLU A 313 4.50 11.02 -11.94
C GLU A 313 3.09 11.59 -11.77
N THR A 314 2.79 12.66 -12.51
CA THR A 314 1.50 13.33 -12.50
C THR A 314 0.44 12.55 -13.28
N LYS A 315 -0.84 12.75 -12.97
CA LYS A 315 -1.99 12.15 -13.69
C LYS A 315 -1.88 12.37 -15.19
N THR A 316 -1.51 13.57 -15.62
CA THR A 316 -1.35 13.91 -17.06
C THR A 316 -0.35 12.99 -17.76
N LYS A 317 0.83 12.74 -17.14
CA LYS A 317 1.85 11.87 -17.73
C LYS A 317 1.42 10.40 -17.71
N VAL A 318 0.80 9.95 -16.62
CA VAL A 318 0.25 8.59 -16.52
C VAL A 318 -0.79 8.37 -17.61
N MET A 319 -1.75 9.26 -17.77
CA MET A 319 -2.79 9.16 -18.81
C MET A 319 -2.21 9.20 -20.23
N LYS A 320 -1.09 9.93 -20.46
CA LYS A 320 -0.37 9.86 -21.74
C LYS A 320 0.21 8.47 -21.98
N ARG A 321 0.79 7.81 -20.96
CA ARG A 321 1.31 6.44 -21.08
C ARG A 321 0.19 5.45 -21.36
N VAL A 322 -0.96 5.58 -20.67
CA VAL A 322 -2.14 4.75 -20.92
C VAL A 322 -2.57 4.82 -22.39
N ARG A 323 -2.66 6.03 -22.96
CA ARG A 323 -3.05 6.22 -24.38
C ARG A 323 -2.05 5.64 -25.36
N ASN A 324 -0.77 5.64 -25.03
CA ASN A 324 0.28 5.12 -25.92
C ASN A 324 0.28 3.58 -26.01
N LYS A 325 -0.36 2.85 -25.10
CA LYS A 325 -0.52 1.38 -25.10
C LYS A 325 0.79 0.61 -25.35
N ASN A 326 1.92 1.13 -24.84
CA ASN A 326 3.23 0.47 -25.00
C ASN A 326 3.41 -0.54 -23.84
N TYR A 327 2.99 -1.77 -24.07
CA TYR A 327 3.05 -2.86 -23.10
C TYR A 327 4.35 -3.67 -23.23
N ILE A 328 4.66 -4.42 -22.14
CA ILE A 328 5.62 -5.52 -22.20
C ILE A 328 4.92 -6.68 -22.94
N ILE A 329 5.56 -7.23 -23.96
CA ILE A 329 5.07 -8.34 -24.79
C ILE A 329 5.71 -9.63 -24.28
#